data_4fbf7a0dc8f09503ee2db5e15b60ec71
#
_entry.id   4fbf7a0dc8f09503ee2db5e15b60ec71
#
_cell.length_a   1.000
_cell.length_b   1.000
_cell.length_c   1.000
_cell.angle_alpha   90.00
_cell.angle_beta   90.00
_cell.angle_gamma   90.00
#
_symmetry.space_group_name_H-M   'P 1'
#
loop_
_entity.id
_entity.type
_entity.pdbx_description
1 polymer ?
#
loop_
_entity_poly.entity_id
_entity_poly.type
_entity_poly.pdbx_seq_one_letter_code
_entity_poly.pdbx_strand_id
1 'polypeptide(L)'
;MKLLEQAARKGLILIYMLIGSNLQGADNTRQYSSVEWPTYRGNTSGTGYSPLDQVTRDNVNDLDIAWSYSLRNNSSESAREPNSQVTPIVVDGVMFIPTVDRVVALNPLTGEELWSHTVPANAPSRRGVTYWPGQGGVSPRIFYTAFDQLMALDAETGELDLEFGESGSVAMGIPYISVPFVYKDVIVVGANTPRGAIGGIGNARAFSALNGSKIWEFESVPSPGVPGNQTWEDDSWIGRLGANAWPFYFTVDEQRDELYIPLASPIPFAYGGDRAGANLYANSIVAVDIHSGEYNWHFQTIHHDLWDHDPPAPPTLFDVTYNGETTPALGVTTKSGYLFILNRDNGEPIYGVTETTVPQSNVPGEETFATQPIPMKPGPMARVNYNPSDLVTAQDTSEEHANACSELARSAGSINNDGPYTPWVYRSGSESEETTLLFPGLSGGPNWGGIAHNPHNGYVYVFAANIGTLGWMEGAEPGSDLPYVLSGPGQRPGGFNVTINGQSMPCQKPPWGQLSAVDTHSGEIVWQIPLGITEGLPADRQLTGRPGRAGALVTGSNLLFIGATDDNRFRALDATTGEIIWEDQMERRGNANPMTFLGNNNKQYILITATDTLISYALP
;
A
#
# COMPACT_ATOMS: atom_id res chain seq x y z
N MET A 1 47.85 -31.77 -62.46
CA MET A 1 47.82 -33.07 -63.17
C MET A 1 47.69 -34.14 -62.10
N LYS A 2 46.54 -34.81 -62.15
CA LYS A 2 46.25 -36.16 -61.68
C LYS A 2 46.47 -36.45 -60.17
N LEU A 3 45.47 -36.69 -59.45
CA LEU A 3 44.60 -37.83 -59.33
C LEU A 3 44.95 -38.75 -58.14
N LEU A 4 44.07 -38.85 -57.18
CA LEU A 4 43.50 -40.11 -56.59
C LEU A 4 44.49 -41.01 -55.83
N GLU A 5 44.22 -41.63 -54.71
CA GLU A 5 43.05 -42.30 -54.15
C GLU A 5 43.40 -42.79 -52.73
N GLN A 6 42.38 -42.76 -51.89
CA GLN A 6 41.92 -43.74 -50.88
C GLN A 6 42.95 -44.67 -50.15
N ALA A 7 42.87 -44.68 -48.83
CA ALA A 7 42.25 -45.70 -48.03
C ALA A 7 42.66 -45.73 -46.54
N ALA A 8 41.72 -45.55 -45.73
CA ALA A 8 41.44 -46.16 -44.44
C ALA A 8 42.54 -46.92 -43.66
N ARG A 9 42.73 -46.55 -42.37
CA ARG A 9 42.41 -47.40 -41.18
C ARG A 9 42.83 -46.77 -39.85
N LYS A 10 41.81 -46.67 -39.03
CA LYS A 10 41.77 -46.92 -37.58
C LYS A 10 42.78 -46.27 -36.63
N GLY A 11 42.24 -45.36 -35.80
CA GLY A 11 42.34 -45.48 -34.36
C GLY A 11 43.37 -44.66 -33.64
N LEU A 12 43.00 -43.56 -33.07
CA LEU A 12 43.09 -43.25 -31.64
C LEU A 12 42.55 -41.83 -31.43
N ILE A 13 41.34 -41.70 -30.88
CA ILE A 13 40.80 -40.43 -30.44
C ILE A 13 41.44 -40.13 -29.09
N LEU A 14 42.34 -39.17 -29.03
CA LEU A 14 42.77 -38.55 -27.78
C LEU A 14 41.82 -37.37 -27.52
N ILE A 15 40.88 -37.55 -26.61
CA ILE A 15 39.99 -36.48 -26.11
C ILE A 15 40.84 -35.62 -25.16
N TYR A 16 41.24 -34.45 -25.60
CA TYR A 16 41.63 -33.36 -24.71
C TYR A 16 40.33 -32.77 -24.13
N MET A 17 39.98 -33.12 -22.88
CA MET A 17 39.04 -32.35 -22.10
C MET A 17 39.69 -31.00 -21.78
N LEU A 18 39.32 -29.96 -22.50
CA LEU A 18 39.44 -28.58 -22.07
C LEU A 18 38.40 -28.41 -20.96
N ILE A 19 38.84 -28.44 -19.70
CA ILE A 19 38.10 -27.93 -18.57
C ILE A 19 38.07 -26.41 -18.72
N GLY A 20 37.10 -25.92 -19.47
CA GLY A 20 36.67 -24.53 -19.38
C GLY A 20 35.96 -24.38 -18.06
N SER A 21 36.59 -23.77 -17.08
CA SER A 21 35.93 -23.25 -15.89
C SER A 21 34.96 -22.14 -16.30
N ASN A 22 33.73 -22.51 -16.66
CA ASN A 22 32.63 -21.58 -16.63
C ASN A 22 32.38 -21.21 -15.16
N LEU A 23 32.98 -20.12 -14.73
CA LEU A 23 32.47 -19.32 -13.63
C LEU A 23 31.16 -18.65 -14.12
N GLN A 24 30.12 -19.42 -14.32
CA GLN A 24 28.78 -18.90 -14.22
C GLN A 24 28.60 -18.59 -12.74
N GLY A 25 28.55 -17.30 -12.40
CA GLY A 25 28.00 -16.84 -11.15
C GLY A 25 26.64 -17.51 -11.02
N ALA A 26 26.45 -18.33 -9.99
CA ALA A 26 25.16 -18.88 -9.67
C ALA A 26 24.25 -17.68 -9.43
N ASP A 27 23.29 -17.48 -10.30
CA ASP A 27 22.21 -16.53 -10.16
C ASP A 27 21.36 -17.06 -8.99
N ASN A 28 21.68 -16.61 -7.77
CA ASN A 28 21.03 -17.04 -6.53
C ASN A 28 19.72 -16.29 -6.32
N THR A 29 18.92 -16.14 -7.36
CA THR A 29 17.50 -15.89 -7.17
C THR A 29 16.89 -17.19 -6.64
N ARG A 30 16.79 -17.31 -5.32
CA ARG A 30 16.05 -18.39 -4.70
C ARG A 30 14.60 -18.25 -5.14
N GLN A 31 14.13 -19.14 -6.00
CA GLN A 31 12.73 -19.23 -6.36
C GLN A 31 12.01 -19.82 -5.14
N TYR A 32 11.39 -18.96 -4.34
CA TYR A 32 10.58 -19.37 -3.21
C TYR A 32 9.48 -20.34 -3.68
N SER A 33 9.18 -21.33 -2.85
CA SER A 33 8.06 -22.23 -3.13
C SER A 33 6.76 -21.44 -3.28
N SER A 34 5.98 -21.77 -4.29
CA SER A 34 4.65 -21.17 -4.51
C SER A 34 3.66 -21.42 -3.36
N VAL A 35 4.05 -22.21 -2.37
CA VAL A 35 3.26 -22.58 -1.19
C VAL A 35 3.65 -21.80 0.06
N GLU A 36 4.67 -20.95 -0.01
CA GLU A 36 5.10 -20.05 1.05
C GLU A 36 4.56 -18.62 0.85
N TRP A 37 4.80 -17.74 1.82
CA TRP A 37 4.47 -16.32 1.76
C TRP A 37 5.70 -15.47 2.12
N PRO A 38 6.70 -15.40 1.21
CA PRO A 38 8.03 -14.90 1.54
C PRO A 38 8.14 -13.38 1.64
N THR A 39 7.15 -12.64 1.16
CA THR A 39 7.14 -11.18 1.15
C THR A 39 5.81 -10.62 1.67
N TYR A 40 5.77 -9.32 2.02
CA TYR A 40 4.59 -8.66 2.55
C TYR A 40 3.30 -8.83 1.71
N ARG A 41 3.42 -8.95 0.37
CA ARG A 41 2.30 -9.15 -0.57
C ARG A 41 2.34 -10.49 -1.29
N GLY A 42 3.07 -11.47 -0.76
CA GLY A 42 3.20 -12.83 -1.30
C GLY A 42 4.36 -13.00 -2.28
N ASN A 43 4.62 -12.02 -3.11
CA ASN A 43 5.71 -12.02 -4.08
C ASN A 43 6.20 -10.60 -4.38
N THR A 44 7.31 -10.49 -5.12
CA THR A 44 7.93 -9.22 -5.53
C THR A 44 7.05 -8.38 -6.46
N SER A 45 6.14 -9.02 -7.21
CA SER A 45 5.14 -8.37 -8.06
C SER A 45 3.93 -7.80 -7.28
N GLY A 46 3.86 -8.03 -5.96
CA GLY A 46 2.83 -7.47 -5.09
C GLY A 46 1.41 -7.97 -5.34
N THR A 47 1.24 -9.20 -5.87
CA THR A 47 -0.06 -9.66 -6.41
C THR A 47 -1.13 -9.93 -5.36
N GLY A 48 -0.75 -10.19 -4.09
CA GLY A 48 -1.72 -10.64 -3.08
C GLY A 48 -2.45 -11.92 -3.47
N TYR A 49 -1.78 -12.78 -4.24
CA TYR A 49 -2.30 -14.04 -4.78
C TYR A 49 -1.46 -15.22 -4.29
N SER A 50 -2.13 -16.35 -4.03
CA SER A 50 -1.51 -17.64 -3.77
C SER A 50 -2.15 -18.71 -4.64
N PRO A 51 -1.38 -19.62 -5.27
CA PRO A 51 -1.93 -20.72 -6.05
C PRO A 51 -2.57 -21.84 -5.20
N LEU A 52 -2.52 -21.73 -3.87
CA LEU A 52 -3.14 -22.70 -2.97
C LEU A 52 -4.66 -22.77 -3.18
N ASP A 53 -5.18 -24.00 -3.20
CA ASP A 53 -6.56 -24.30 -3.58
C ASP A 53 -7.25 -25.35 -2.68
N GLN A 54 -6.69 -25.67 -1.52
CA GLN A 54 -7.30 -26.65 -0.60
C GLN A 54 -8.57 -26.12 0.06
N VAL A 55 -8.60 -24.82 0.39
CA VAL A 55 -9.81 -24.16 0.84
C VAL A 55 -10.60 -23.72 -0.37
N THR A 56 -11.79 -24.28 -0.54
CA THR A 56 -12.66 -24.13 -1.71
C THR A 56 -14.02 -23.55 -1.30
N ARG A 57 -14.85 -23.19 -2.30
CA ARG A 57 -16.25 -22.79 -2.05
C ARG A 57 -17.04 -23.85 -1.26
N ASP A 58 -16.75 -25.13 -1.48
CA ASP A 58 -17.52 -26.22 -0.88
C ASP A 58 -17.15 -26.49 0.58
N ASN A 59 -15.92 -26.15 1.00
CA ASN A 59 -15.41 -26.46 2.34
C ASN A 59 -15.00 -25.22 3.17
N VAL A 60 -15.11 -24.02 2.64
CA VAL A 60 -14.73 -22.79 3.36
C VAL A 60 -15.53 -22.59 4.65
N ASN A 61 -16.75 -23.13 4.73
CA ASN A 61 -17.59 -23.11 5.93
C ASN A 61 -17.07 -24.03 7.06
N ASP A 62 -16.12 -24.92 6.76
CA ASP A 62 -15.47 -25.80 7.73
C ASP A 62 -14.18 -25.17 8.30
N LEU A 63 -13.83 -23.93 7.89
CA LEU A 63 -12.69 -23.22 8.47
C LEU A 63 -12.92 -22.97 9.95
N ASP A 64 -11.90 -23.31 10.75
CA ASP A 64 -11.88 -23.06 12.19
C ASP A 64 -10.56 -22.40 12.59
N ILE A 65 -10.53 -21.76 13.76
CA ILE A 65 -9.30 -21.16 14.29
C ILE A 65 -8.36 -22.29 14.70
N ALA A 66 -7.24 -22.39 13.98
CA ALA A 66 -6.19 -23.36 14.29
C ALA A 66 -5.36 -22.92 15.51
N TRP A 67 -5.01 -21.63 15.55
CA TRP A 67 -4.31 -21.00 16.66
C TRP A 67 -4.43 -19.48 16.58
N SER A 68 -4.09 -18.80 17.67
CA SER A 68 -3.94 -17.34 17.73
C SER A 68 -2.69 -16.97 18.52
N TYR A 69 -2.10 -15.80 18.17
CA TYR A 69 -0.91 -15.26 18.82
C TYR A 69 -1.10 -13.79 19.17
N SER A 70 -0.82 -13.41 20.44
CA SER A 70 -0.93 -12.01 20.87
C SER A 70 0.28 -11.20 20.45
N LEU A 71 0.04 -10.07 19.77
CA LEU A 71 1.07 -9.10 19.41
C LEU A 71 1.38 -8.11 20.53
N ARG A 72 0.69 -8.21 21.67
CA ARG A 72 0.91 -7.38 22.86
C ARG A 72 2.15 -7.82 23.62
N ASN A 73 2.77 -6.87 24.31
CA ASN A 73 3.79 -7.20 25.29
C ASN A 73 3.14 -7.80 26.54
N ASN A 74 3.70 -8.90 27.03
CA ASN A 74 3.28 -9.53 28.28
C ASN A 74 3.57 -8.67 29.53
N SER A 75 4.43 -7.66 29.43
CA SER A 75 4.74 -6.69 30.49
C SER A 75 3.80 -5.47 30.54
N SER A 76 2.81 -5.41 29.73
CA SER A 76 1.48 -4.84 29.72
C SER A 76 1.16 -3.45 30.28
N GLU A 77 2.04 -2.58 30.60
CA GLU A 77 1.72 -1.17 30.89
C GLU A 77 2.07 -0.20 29.74
N SER A 78 2.51 -0.70 28.62
CA SER A 78 2.73 0.12 27.44
C SER A 78 1.38 0.62 26.90
N ALA A 79 1.12 1.91 27.02
CA ALA A 79 -0.07 2.60 26.53
C ALA A 79 -0.19 2.58 24.98
N ARG A 80 0.69 1.90 24.26
CA ARG A 80 0.68 1.84 22.80
C ARG A 80 -0.11 0.64 22.31
N GLU A 81 -1.17 0.90 21.58
CA GLU A 81 -1.91 -0.17 20.92
C GLU A 81 -1.07 -0.83 19.82
N PRO A 82 -1.13 -2.17 19.69
CA PRO A 82 -0.53 -2.89 18.59
C PRO A 82 -0.99 -2.38 17.23
N ASN A 83 -0.18 -2.55 16.24
CA ASN A 83 -0.46 -2.09 14.90
C ASN A 83 -1.24 -3.16 14.11
N SER A 84 -2.48 -2.86 13.77
CA SER A 84 -3.35 -3.74 12.99
C SER A 84 -2.95 -3.93 11.52
N GLN A 85 -1.83 -3.38 11.07
CA GLN A 85 -1.38 -3.40 9.66
C GLN A 85 -0.32 -4.47 9.39
N VAL A 86 0.01 -5.26 10.39
CA VAL A 86 1.06 -6.28 10.32
C VAL A 86 0.60 -7.48 9.49
N THR A 87 1.41 -7.86 8.51
CA THR A 87 1.31 -9.14 7.79
C THR A 87 2.60 -9.93 8.02
N PRO A 88 2.54 -11.17 8.55
CA PRO A 88 3.73 -12.00 8.69
C PRO A 88 4.23 -12.48 7.34
N ILE A 89 5.47 -12.97 7.32
CA ILE A 89 6.02 -13.75 6.22
C ILE A 89 6.28 -15.18 6.68
N VAL A 90 6.20 -16.14 5.77
CA VAL A 90 6.55 -17.55 6.02
C VAL A 90 7.60 -17.98 5.01
N VAL A 91 8.77 -18.38 5.50
CA VAL A 91 9.92 -18.79 4.71
C VAL A 91 10.59 -19.99 5.37
N ASP A 92 10.89 -21.05 4.60
CA ASP A 92 11.53 -22.27 5.08
C ASP A 92 10.82 -22.91 6.29
N GLY A 93 9.49 -22.79 6.34
CA GLY A 93 8.67 -23.33 7.43
C GLY A 93 8.76 -22.57 8.75
N VAL A 94 9.28 -21.34 8.76
CA VAL A 94 9.30 -20.41 9.89
C VAL A 94 8.50 -19.16 9.57
N MET A 95 7.69 -18.70 10.52
CA MET A 95 6.94 -17.46 10.39
C MET A 95 7.64 -16.33 11.12
N PHE A 96 7.82 -15.17 10.47
CA PHE A 96 8.43 -13.98 11.08
C PHE A 96 7.44 -12.83 11.12
N ILE A 97 7.35 -12.16 12.28
CA ILE A 97 6.42 -11.05 12.48
C ILE A 97 6.96 -10.05 13.51
N PRO A 98 6.84 -8.74 13.27
CA PRO A 98 7.10 -7.75 14.30
C PRO A 98 5.87 -7.59 15.21
N THR A 99 6.11 -7.41 16.49
CA THR A 99 5.10 -7.05 17.49
C THR A 99 5.23 -5.57 17.89
N VAL A 100 4.65 -5.17 19.00
CA VAL A 100 4.76 -3.78 19.52
C VAL A 100 6.21 -3.40 19.86
N ASP A 101 6.97 -4.36 20.37
CA ASP A 101 8.31 -4.14 20.95
C ASP A 101 9.34 -5.22 20.61
N ARG A 102 8.97 -6.17 19.75
CA ARG A 102 9.82 -7.32 19.41
C ARG A 102 9.69 -7.70 17.94
N VAL A 103 10.70 -8.39 17.43
CA VAL A 103 10.61 -9.25 16.25
C VAL A 103 10.60 -10.69 16.74
N VAL A 104 9.68 -11.51 16.27
CA VAL A 104 9.53 -12.90 16.70
C VAL A 104 9.52 -13.85 15.52
N ALA A 105 10.09 -15.05 15.74
CA ALA A 105 9.88 -16.20 14.87
C ALA A 105 8.92 -17.18 15.54
N LEU A 106 7.95 -17.64 14.78
CA LEU A 106 6.92 -18.57 15.26
C LEU A 106 6.96 -19.86 14.45
N ASN A 107 6.59 -20.96 15.09
CA ASN A 107 6.16 -22.16 14.40
C ASN A 107 4.83 -21.85 13.69
N PRO A 108 4.76 -21.85 12.34
CA PRO A 108 3.57 -21.42 11.63
C PRO A 108 2.36 -22.36 11.81
N LEU A 109 2.58 -23.60 12.31
CA LEU A 109 1.50 -24.59 12.53
C LEU A 109 0.84 -24.43 13.90
N THR A 110 1.55 -23.88 14.89
CA THR A 110 1.09 -23.84 16.29
C THR A 110 1.03 -22.45 16.88
N GLY A 111 1.71 -21.46 16.27
CA GLY A 111 1.87 -20.13 16.83
C GLY A 111 2.86 -20.04 18.01
N GLU A 112 3.59 -21.13 18.32
CA GLU A 112 4.61 -21.13 19.40
C GLU A 112 5.84 -20.32 18.99
N GLU A 113 6.38 -19.51 19.93
CA GLU A 113 7.62 -18.76 19.71
C GLU A 113 8.82 -19.70 19.61
N LEU A 114 9.59 -19.57 18.52
CA LEU A 114 10.87 -20.23 18.32
C LEU A 114 11.99 -19.37 18.89
N TRP A 115 11.96 -18.08 18.62
CA TRP A 115 12.82 -17.07 19.21
C TRP A 115 12.14 -15.69 19.22
N SER A 116 12.67 -14.77 19.99
CA SER A 116 12.16 -13.42 20.17
C SER A 116 13.31 -12.44 20.41
N HIS A 117 13.35 -11.37 19.61
CA HIS A 117 14.31 -10.28 19.72
C HIS A 117 13.61 -9.01 20.20
N THR A 118 13.96 -8.53 21.39
CA THR A 118 13.41 -7.27 21.94
C THR A 118 14.05 -6.06 21.26
N VAL A 119 13.22 -5.10 20.85
CA VAL A 119 13.66 -3.84 20.24
C VAL A 119 13.60 -2.74 21.30
N PRO A 120 14.74 -2.34 21.90
CA PRO A 120 14.75 -1.34 22.95
C PRO A 120 14.32 0.04 22.45
N ALA A 121 13.54 0.76 23.25
CA ALA A 121 13.18 2.16 23.09
C ALA A 121 12.38 2.55 21.82
N ASN A 122 12.37 1.73 20.79
CA ASN A 122 11.65 1.98 19.53
C ASN A 122 10.83 0.75 19.14
N ALA A 123 9.67 0.98 18.54
CA ALA A 123 8.92 -0.11 17.96
C ALA A 123 9.57 -0.55 16.64
N PRO A 124 9.60 -1.86 16.32
CA PRO A 124 10.00 -2.33 15.02
C PRO A 124 9.03 -1.86 13.93
N SER A 125 9.40 -2.08 12.68
CA SER A 125 8.59 -1.74 11.49
C SER A 125 7.13 -2.20 11.66
N ARG A 126 6.19 -1.29 11.37
CA ARG A 126 4.77 -1.46 11.74
C ARG A 126 3.99 -2.45 10.91
N ARG A 127 4.54 -2.90 9.77
CA ARG A 127 3.77 -3.69 8.80
C ARG A 127 4.33 -5.06 8.55
N GLY A 128 5.59 -5.29 8.85
CA GLY A 128 6.24 -6.56 8.63
C GLY A 128 7.76 -6.46 8.73
N VAL A 129 8.38 -7.57 8.46
CA VAL A 129 9.83 -7.74 8.34
C VAL A 129 10.13 -8.36 6.98
N THR A 130 11.40 -8.39 6.59
CA THR A 130 11.82 -9.02 5.34
C THR A 130 12.91 -10.03 5.59
N TYR A 131 12.82 -11.16 4.91
CA TYR A 131 13.82 -12.22 4.90
C TYR A 131 14.78 -12.04 3.72
N TRP A 132 16.06 -12.27 3.98
CA TRP A 132 17.11 -12.40 2.97
C TRP A 132 17.83 -13.73 3.14
N PRO A 133 17.97 -14.56 2.07
CA PRO A 133 18.46 -15.95 2.19
C PRO A 133 19.96 -16.07 2.46
N GLY A 134 20.68 -14.95 2.59
CA GLY A 134 22.12 -14.95 2.67
C GLY A 134 22.80 -15.17 1.31
N GLN A 135 24.03 -14.77 1.19
CA GLN A 135 24.86 -14.94 -0.01
C GLN A 135 26.35 -14.84 0.34
N GLY A 136 27.21 -15.53 -0.44
CA GLY A 136 28.65 -15.38 -0.31
C GLY A 136 29.24 -15.82 1.04
N GLY A 137 28.58 -16.73 1.75
CA GLY A 137 28.98 -17.21 3.08
C GLY A 137 28.36 -16.42 4.24
N VAL A 138 27.54 -15.42 3.96
CA VAL A 138 26.73 -14.71 4.97
C VAL A 138 25.44 -15.48 5.21
N SER A 139 25.10 -15.70 6.49
CA SER A 139 23.87 -16.40 6.93
C SER A 139 22.60 -15.67 6.51
N PRO A 140 21.44 -16.37 6.47
CA PRO A 140 20.14 -15.74 6.26
C PRO A 140 19.83 -14.67 7.32
N ARG A 141 19.19 -13.58 6.90
CA ARG A 141 18.89 -12.41 7.75
C ARG A 141 17.41 -12.07 7.75
N ILE A 142 16.94 -11.55 8.89
CA ILE A 142 15.68 -10.80 8.99
C ILE A 142 16.05 -9.33 9.09
N PHE A 143 15.56 -8.54 8.10
CA PHE A 143 15.67 -7.09 8.13
C PHE A 143 14.39 -6.46 8.66
N TYR A 144 14.55 -5.46 9.53
CA TYR A 144 13.47 -4.63 10.03
C TYR A 144 13.97 -3.20 10.26
N THR A 145 13.07 -2.25 10.41
CA THR A 145 13.42 -0.87 10.74
C THR A 145 13.02 -0.56 12.19
N ALA A 146 13.85 0.21 12.87
CA ALA A 146 13.57 0.76 14.19
C ALA A 146 13.85 2.26 14.17
N PHE A 147 12.78 3.06 13.91
CA PHE A 147 12.83 4.50 13.68
C PHE A 147 13.71 4.85 12.46
N ASP A 148 14.94 5.38 12.67
CA ASP A 148 15.90 5.75 11.63
C ASP A 148 17.02 4.72 11.42
N GLN A 149 16.89 3.54 12.05
CA GLN A 149 17.85 2.44 11.91
C GLN A 149 17.28 1.30 11.06
N LEU A 150 18.08 0.81 10.12
CA LEU A 150 17.87 -0.45 9.44
C LEU A 150 18.67 -1.52 10.19
N MET A 151 18.01 -2.56 10.66
CA MET A 151 18.53 -3.59 11.55
C MET A 151 18.59 -4.94 10.85
N ALA A 152 19.57 -5.77 11.20
CA ALA A 152 19.70 -7.15 10.74
C ALA A 152 19.78 -8.13 11.89
N LEU A 153 18.94 -9.15 11.87
CA LEU A 153 19.01 -10.30 12.78
C LEU A 153 19.43 -11.54 11.98
N ASP A 154 20.19 -12.42 12.61
CA ASP A 154 20.34 -13.79 12.14
C ASP A 154 18.95 -14.47 12.14
N ALA A 155 18.53 -15.02 11.01
CA ALA A 155 17.18 -15.55 10.84
C ALA A 155 16.92 -16.83 11.63
N GLU A 156 17.96 -17.59 11.97
CA GLU A 156 17.85 -18.85 12.73
C GLU A 156 17.75 -18.60 14.24
N THR A 157 18.52 -17.63 14.74
CA THR A 157 18.68 -17.41 16.19
C THR A 157 17.93 -16.19 16.74
N GLY A 158 17.61 -15.20 15.88
CA GLY A 158 17.07 -13.90 16.27
C GLY A 158 18.09 -12.98 16.95
N GLU A 159 19.36 -13.36 17.00
CA GLU A 159 20.43 -12.50 17.50
C GLU A 159 20.77 -11.40 16.49
N LEU A 160 21.27 -10.26 17.00
CA LEU A 160 21.71 -9.16 16.16
C LEU A 160 22.94 -9.59 15.33
N ASP A 161 22.89 -9.45 14.00
CA ASP A 161 24.04 -9.75 13.14
C ASP A 161 25.04 -8.59 13.16
N LEU A 162 26.06 -8.70 14.00
CA LEU A 162 27.06 -7.65 14.23
C LEU A 162 27.96 -7.35 13.02
N GLU A 163 27.91 -8.18 11.97
CA GLU A 163 28.66 -7.96 10.73
C GLU A 163 27.93 -7.03 9.75
N PHE A 164 26.62 -6.76 10.02
CA PHE A 164 25.83 -5.83 9.21
C PHE A 164 25.99 -4.39 9.72
N GLY A 165 26.44 -3.49 8.83
CA GLY A 165 26.60 -2.07 9.13
C GLY A 165 27.54 -1.80 10.32
N GLU A 166 27.11 -0.96 11.23
CA GLU A 166 27.79 -0.70 12.50
C GLU A 166 27.11 -1.49 13.63
N SER A 167 27.72 -2.62 14.00
CA SER A 167 27.21 -3.48 15.08
C SER A 167 25.76 -3.94 14.89
N GLY A 168 25.40 -4.37 13.69
CA GLY A 168 24.08 -4.94 13.35
C GLY A 168 23.06 -3.91 12.87
N SER A 169 23.48 -2.67 12.61
CA SER A 169 22.59 -1.59 12.18
C SER A 169 23.21 -0.65 11.17
N VAL A 170 22.34 0.03 10.42
CA VAL A 170 22.69 1.12 9.51
C VAL A 170 21.79 2.31 9.79
N ALA A 171 22.40 3.48 10.04
CA ALA A 171 21.67 4.73 10.16
C ALA A 171 21.12 5.16 8.79
N MET A 172 19.81 5.25 8.67
CA MET A 172 19.13 5.69 7.45
C MET A 172 19.06 7.22 7.33
N GLY A 173 19.28 7.94 8.44
CA GLY A 173 19.21 9.40 8.53
C GLY A 173 17.78 9.96 8.60
N ILE A 174 16.83 9.33 7.95
CA ILE A 174 15.39 9.66 7.98
C ILE A 174 14.62 8.43 8.42
N PRO A 175 13.66 8.55 9.33
CA PRO A 175 12.84 7.43 9.77
C PRO A 175 12.12 6.71 8.64
N TYR A 176 12.07 5.39 8.72
CA TYR A 176 11.23 4.55 7.89
C TYR A 176 10.58 3.49 8.77
N ILE A 177 9.27 3.54 8.91
CA ILE A 177 8.52 2.72 9.88
C ILE A 177 7.75 1.58 9.23
N SER A 178 8.08 1.23 7.99
CA SER A 178 7.44 0.16 7.23
C SER A 178 8.41 -0.99 6.95
N VAL A 179 8.01 -1.89 6.06
CA VAL A 179 8.76 -3.09 5.70
C VAL A 179 9.93 -2.73 4.80
N PRO A 180 11.19 -3.02 5.14
CA PRO A 180 12.28 -2.94 4.17
C PRO A 180 11.99 -3.89 3.01
N PHE A 181 12.21 -3.44 1.78
CA PHE A 181 12.06 -4.30 0.61
C PHE A 181 13.41 -4.91 0.24
N VAL A 182 13.47 -6.21 0.03
CA VAL A 182 14.71 -6.90 -0.37
C VAL A 182 14.52 -7.59 -1.72
N TYR A 183 15.45 -7.33 -2.62
CA TYR A 183 15.57 -8.03 -3.89
C TYR A 183 17.04 -8.33 -4.19
N LYS A 184 17.38 -9.62 -4.38
CA LYS A 184 18.77 -10.07 -4.50
C LYS A 184 19.58 -9.60 -3.28
N ASP A 185 20.59 -8.76 -3.48
CA ASP A 185 21.44 -8.17 -2.45
C ASP A 185 21.16 -6.69 -2.16
N VAL A 186 20.05 -6.17 -2.68
CA VAL A 186 19.63 -4.77 -2.49
C VAL A 186 18.47 -4.68 -1.49
N ILE A 187 18.64 -3.84 -0.47
CA ILE A 187 17.57 -3.45 0.46
C ILE A 187 17.10 -2.05 0.10
N VAL A 188 15.81 -1.87 -0.15
CA VAL A 188 15.22 -0.54 -0.40
C VAL A 188 14.36 -0.11 0.78
N VAL A 189 14.53 1.13 1.19
CA VAL A 189 13.72 1.80 2.21
C VAL A 189 13.19 3.13 1.69
N GLY A 190 12.02 3.51 2.14
CA GLY A 190 11.44 4.83 1.88
C GLY A 190 11.72 5.82 3.02
N ALA A 191 10.78 6.75 3.25
CA ALA A 191 10.92 7.79 4.25
C ALA A 191 9.60 8.12 4.95
N ASN A 192 9.70 8.52 6.22
CA ASN A 192 8.62 9.12 7.00
C ASN A 192 9.08 10.48 7.51
N THR A 193 8.82 11.53 6.76
CA THR A 193 9.11 12.90 7.21
C THR A 193 7.96 13.46 8.07
N PRO A 194 8.23 14.41 8.97
CA PRO A 194 7.18 15.07 9.72
C PRO A 194 6.20 15.82 8.82
N ARG A 195 4.91 15.66 9.05
CA ARG A 195 3.84 16.25 8.19
C ARG A 195 3.73 17.78 8.23
N GLY A 196 4.17 18.41 9.31
CA GLY A 196 4.03 19.85 9.52
C GLY A 196 5.30 20.65 9.26
N ALA A 197 6.40 20.02 8.80
CA ALA A 197 7.67 20.69 8.56
C ALA A 197 7.86 20.98 7.07
N ILE A 198 8.36 22.18 6.76
CA ILE A 198 8.94 22.47 5.45
C ILE A 198 10.29 21.79 5.40
N GLY A 199 10.49 21.01 4.33
CA GLY A 199 11.69 20.22 4.18
C GLY A 199 11.64 18.93 5.01
N GLY A 200 12.09 17.90 4.42
CA GLY A 200 12.22 16.56 4.95
C GLY A 200 12.63 15.67 3.79
N ILE A 201 13.69 14.89 3.94
CA ILE A 201 14.21 14.05 2.87
C ILE A 201 13.25 12.89 2.65
N GLY A 202 12.38 13.01 1.64
CA GLY A 202 11.40 11.99 1.27
C GLY A 202 11.95 10.87 0.40
N ASN A 203 13.26 10.80 0.19
CA ASN A 203 13.90 9.96 -0.81
C ASN A 203 13.79 8.46 -0.52
N ALA A 204 13.67 7.66 -1.58
CA ALA A 204 13.96 6.23 -1.52
C ALA A 204 15.47 6.01 -1.49
N ARG A 205 15.92 5.03 -0.71
CA ARG A 205 17.36 4.74 -0.52
C ARG A 205 17.59 3.24 -0.57
N ALA A 206 18.68 2.85 -1.21
CA ALA A 206 19.10 1.46 -1.28
C ALA A 206 20.40 1.20 -0.51
N PHE A 207 20.44 0.05 0.13
CA PHE A 207 21.57 -0.45 0.91
C PHE A 207 21.91 -1.88 0.49
N SER A 208 23.17 -2.28 0.68
CA SER A 208 23.59 -3.66 0.45
C SER A 208 23.10 -4.58 1.56
N ALA A 209 22.43 -5.68 1.21
CA ALA A 209 22.03 -6.71 2.16
C ALA A 209 23.24 -7.46 2.76
N LEU A 210 24.39 -7.42 2.09
CA LEU A 210 25.62 -8.05 2.55
C LEU A 210 26.25 -7.32 3.74
N ASN A 211 26.35 -5.98 3.66
CA ASN A 211 27.14 -5.20 4.61
C ASN A 211 26.53 -3.85 5.05
N GLY A 212 25.34 -3.51 4.55
CA GLY A 212 24.65 -2.27 4.92
C GLY A 212 25.19 -0.99 4.25
N SER A 213 26.15 -1.07 3.33
CA SER A 213 26.64 0.13 2.62
C SER A 213 25.53 0.73 1.76
N LYS A 214 25.39 2.07 1.74
CA LYS A 214 24.43 2.75 0.85
C LYS A 214 24.87 2.59 -0.60
N ILE A 215 23.93 2.16 -1.46
CA ILE A 215 24.17 1.93 -2.90
C ILE A 215 23.74 3.17 -3.69
N TRP A 216 22.47 3.61 -3.52
CA TRP A 216 21.93 4.76 -4.21
C TRP A 216 20.85 5.46 -3.39
N GLU A 217 20.47 6.64 -3.85
CA GLU A 217 19.38 7.44 -3.31
C GLU A 217 18.66 8.14 -4.47
N PHE A 218 17.32 8.03 -4.53
CA PHE A 218 16.48 8.69 -5.52
C PHE A 218 15.90 9.97 -4.94
N GLU A 219 16.16 11.11 -5.58
CA GLU A 219 15.68 12.42 -5.15
C GLU A 219 14.19 12.61 -5.47
N SER A 220 13.33 12.58 -4.46
CA SER A 220 11.88 12.80 -4.61
C SER A 220 11.53 14.25 -4.96
N VAL A 221 12.40 15.19 -4.62
CA VAL A 221 12.42 16.59 -5.09
C VAL A 221 13.73 16.80 -5.83
N PRO A 222 13.72 16.87 -7.17
CA PRO A 222 14.94 16.90 -7.95
C PRO A 222 15.77 18.17 -7.74
N SER A 223 17.08 18.01 -7.66
CA SER A 223 18.05 19.11 -7.67
C SER A 223 18.16 19.79 -9.03
N PRO A 224 18.67 21.03 -9.13
CA PRO A 224 18.89 21.72 -10.40
C PRO A 224 19.69 20.90 -11.42
N GLY A 225 19.15 20.75 -12.63
CA GLY A 225 19.73 19.95 -13.69
C GLY A 225 19.27 18.50 -13.74
N VAL A 226 18.57 18.03 -12.72
CA VAL A 226 17.88 16.73 -12.73
C VAL A 226 16.49 16.88 -13.35
N PRO A 227 16.03 15.97 -14.23
CA PRO A 227 14.69 16.01 -14.79
C PRO A 227 13.62 16.12 -13.70
N GLY A 228 12.62 16.98 -13.92
CA GLY A 228 11.57 17.27 -12.93
C GLY A 228 11.81 18.51 -12.07
N ASN A 229 13.05 18.99 -11.89
CA ASN A 229 13.32 20.19 -11.10
C ASN A 229 12.54 21.42 -11.60
N GLN A 230 12.42 21.59 -12.92
CA GLN A 230 11.68 22.70 -13.54
C GLN A 230 10.18 22.75 -13.21
N THR A 231 9.63 21.69 -12.60
CA THR A 231 8.22 21.65 -12.15
C THR A 231 8.02 22.20 -10.74
N TRP A 232 9.10 22.62 -10.09
CA TRP A 232 9.13 23.37 -8.85
C TRP A 232 9.50 24.81 -9.20
N GLU A 233 8.50 25.61 -9.51
CA GLU A 233 8.68 26.98 -9.98
C GLU A 233 9.16 27.90 -8.84
N ASP A 234 9.73 29.06 -9.21
CA ASP A 234 10.21 30.09 -8.28
C ASP A 234 11.19 29.58 -7.22
N ASP A 235 12.06 28.63 -7.58
CA ASP A 235 13.01 28.00 -6.66
C ASP A 235 12.35 27.33 -5.44
N SER A 236 11.09 26.94 -5.52
CA SER A 236 10.31 26.33 -4.43
C SER A 236 10.81 24.95 -3.98
N TRP A 237 11.75 24.36 -4.73
CA TRP A 237 12.50 23.17 -4.35
C TRP A 237 13.51 23.43 -3.23
N ILE A 238 13.96 24.70 -3.02
CA ILE A 238 14.97 25.04 -2.02
C ILE A 238 14.43 24.83 -0.61
N GLY A 239 15.16 24.03 0.18
CA GLY A 239 14.76 23.65 1.54
C GLY A 239 13.56 22.70 1.61
N ARG A 240 12.99 22.33 0.47
CA ARG A 240 11.91 21.36 0.38
C ARG A 240 12.52 20.00 0.02
N LEU A 241 12.49 19.08 0.95
CA LEU A 241 13.22 17.82 0.86
C LEU A 241 12.31 16.62 0.65
N GLY A 242 10.99 16.79 0.42
CA GLY A 242 10.18 15.61 0.35
C GLY A 242 8.84 15.66 -0.38
N ALA A 243 8.72 14.73 -1.28
CA ALA A 243 7.56 13.87 -1.42
C ALA A 243 8.01 12.50 -0.94
N ASN A 244 7.45 11.98 0.15
CA ASN A 244 7.94 10.75 0.75
C ASN A 244 7.87 9.57 -0.24
N ALA A 245 8.96 8.84 -0.41
CA ALA A 245 8.87 7.48 -0.89
C ALA A 245 7.98 6.71 0.11
N TRP A 246 6.79 6.29 -0.35
CA TRP A 246 5.70 5.93 0.54
C TRP A 246 6.11 4.88 1.56
N PRO A 247 5.79 5.06 2.82
CA PRO A 247 6.31 4.20 3.88
C PRO A 247 5.51 2.89 4.01
N PHE A 248 5.25 2.16 2.91
CA PHE A 248 4.59 0.88 2.99
C PHE A 248 5.41 -0.25 2.43
N TYR A 249 5.63 -0.29 1.13
CA TYR A 249 6.34 -1.34 0.45
C TYR A 249 6.62 -0.92 -0.99
N PHE A 250 7.43 -1.70 -1.68
CA PHE A 250 7.82 -1.50 -3.07
C PHE A 250 7.45 -2.73 -3.90
N THR A 251 7.57 -2.61 -5.20
CA THR A 251 7.32 -3.68 -6.16
C THR A 251 8.46 -3.73 -7.17
N VAL A 252 8.87 -4.92 -7.56
CA VAL A 252 9.93 -5.15 -8.55
C VAL A 252 9.45 -6.04 -9.68
N ASP A 253 9.75 -5.64 -10.90
CA ASP A 253 9.73 -6.49 -12.07
C ASP A 253 11.08 -7.22 -12.17
N GLU A 254 11.11 -8.49 -11.79
CA GLU A 254 12.32 -9.31 -11.77
C GLU A 254 12.91 -9.57 -13.17
N GLN A 255 12.09 -9.47 -14.22
CA GLN A 255 12.56 -9.67 -15.61
C GLN A 255 13.29 -8.44 -16.14
N ARG A 256 13.02 -7.26 -15.55
CA ARG A 256 13.60 -5.98 -15.96
C ARG A 256 14.60 -5.44 -14.96
N ASP A 257 14.70 -6.06 -13.77
CA ASP A 257 15.40 -5.49 -12.62
C ASP A 257 14.92 -4.05 -12.31
N GLU A 258 13.61 -3.80 -12.48
CA GLU A 258 12.99 -2.49 -12.36
C GLU A 258 12.15 -2.38 -11.09
N LEU A 259 12.48 -1.38 -10.27
CA LEU A 259 11.77 -1.04 -9.02
C LEU A 259 10.74 0.06 -9.29
N TYR A 260 9.51 -0.12 -8.78
CA TYR A 260 8.47 0.89 -8.81
C TYR A 260 8.31 1.54 -7.44
N ILE A 261 8.54 2.86 -7.39
CA ILE A 261 8.52 3.69 -6.17
C ILE A 261 7.24 4.53 -6.17
N PRO A 262 6.25 4.26 -5.29
CA PRO A 262 5.15 5.17 -5.09
C PRO A 262 5.61 6.36 -4.23
N LEU A 263 5.39 7.58 -4.71
CA LEU A 263 5.74 8.81 -4.03
C LEU A 263 4.49 9.55 -3.55
N ALA A 264 4.54 10.00 -2.30
CA ALA A 264 3.45 10.68 -1.63
C ALA A 264 3.30 12.15 -2.06
N SER A 265 2.29 12.80 -1.49
CA SER A 265 2.06 14.25 -1.62
C SER A 265 3.25 15.06 -1.14
N PRO A 266 3.45 16.29 -1.63
CA PRO A 266 4.44 17.21 -1.09
C PRO A 266 4.18 17.51 0.39
N ILE A 267 5.22 17.85 1.14
CA ILE A 267 5.08 18.19 2.56
C ILE A 267 5.48 19.66 2.76
N PRO A 268 4.60 20.45 3.39
CA PRO A 268 3.20 20.20 3.73
C PRO A 268 2.29 20.16 2.49
N PHE A 269 1.22 19.36 2.54
CA PHE A 269 0.38 19.11 1.35
C PHE A 269 -0.77 20.13 1.18
N ALA A 270 -1.35 20.63 2.29
CA ALA A 270 -2.64 21.34 2.26
C ALA A 270 -2.58 22.75 1.69
N TYR A 271 -1.41 23.41 1.74
CA TYR A 271 -1.17 24.72 1.14
C TYR A 271 -0.14 24.59 0.02
N GLY A 272 -0.46 25.07 -1.16
CA GLY A 272 0.38 24.96 -2.34
C GLY A 272 1.01 26.27 -2.81
N GLY A 273 0.63 27.41 -2.24
CA GLY A 273 1.12 28.72 -2.69
C GLY A 273 2.61 28.98 -2.47
N ASP A 274 3.30 28.11 -1.72
CA ASP A 274 4.75 28.14 -1.50
C ASP A 274 5.54 27.21 -2.43
N ARG A 275 4.87 26.52 -3.36
CA ARG A 275 5.46 25.50 -4.22
C ARG A 275 4.84 25.44 -5.61
N ALA A 276 4.74 26.57 -6.30
CA ALA A 276 4.16 26.65 -7.64
C ALA A 276 4.69 25.57 -8.60
N GLY A 277 3.88 25.19 -9.59
CA GLY A 277 4.18 24.16 -10.58
C GLY A 277 3.62 22.77 -10.25
N ALA A 278 3.91 21.76 -11.07
CA ALA A 278 3.36 20.41 -10.94
C ALA A 278 4.00 19.58 -9.80
N ASN A 279 5.18 19.98 -9.29
CA ASN A 279 5.89 19.38 -8.16
C ASN A 279 6.33 17.92 -8.35
N LEU A 280 6.99 17.59 -9.46
CA LEU A 280 7.57 16.25 -9.65
C LEU A 280 8.69 15.99 -8.62
N TYR A 281 8.79 14.77 -8.06
CA TYR A 281 8.02 13.58 -8.37
C TYR A 281 6.92 13.28 -7.34
N ALA A 282 6.39 14.29 -6.65
CA ALA A 282 5.26 14.07 -5.76
C ALA A 282 4.09 13.38 -6.49
N ASN A 283 3.30 12.58 -5.77
CA ASN A 283 2.12 11.89 -6.29
C ASN A 283 2.37 11.05 -7.56
N SER A 284 3.54 10.44 -7.65
CA SER A 284 3.96 9.69 -8.84
C SER A 284 4.26 8.24 -8.52
N ILE A 285 4.16 7.41 -9.54
CA ILE A 285 4.88 6.14 -9.61
C ILE A 285 6.14 6.40 -10.44
N VAL A 286 7.28 6.10 -9.88
CA VAL A 286 8.58 6.24 -10.55
C VAL A 286 9.20 4.87 -10.72
N ALA A 287 9.65 4.57 -11.94
CA ALA A 287 10.41 3.37 -12.27
C ALA A 287 11.89 3.67 -12.31
N VAL A 288 12.67 2.86 -11.61
CA VAL A 288 14.14 2.96 -11.58
C VAL A 288 14.77 1.57 -11.70
N ASP A 289 15.98 1.50 -12.25
CA ASP A 289 16.81 0.31 -12.11
C ASP A 289 17.13 0.05 -10.63
N ILE A 290 16.82 -1.15 -10.13
CA ILE A 290 16.93 -1.44 -8.68
C ILE A 290 18.39 -1.47 -8.19
N HIS A 291 19.36 -1.75 -9.05
CA HIS A 291 20.76 -1.86 -8.66
C HIS A 291 21.47 -0.51 -8.62
N SER A 292 21.11 0.41 -9.52
CA SER A 292 21.75 1.72 -9.67
C SER A 292 20.92 2.91 -9.18
N GLY A 293 19.59 2.74 -9.08
CA GLY A 293 18.66 3.86 -8.85
C GLY A 293 18.47 4.76 -10.07
N GLU A 294 18.98 4.36 -11.26
CA GLU A 294 18.84 5.13 -12.50
C GLU A 294 17.37 5.23 -12.90
N TYR A 295 16.91 6.47 -13.17
CA TYR A 295 15.54 6.78 -13.56
C TYR A 295 15.22 6.26 -14.97
N ASN A 296 14.06 5.58 -15.10
CA ASN A 296 13.53 5.09 -16.38
C ASN A 296 12.33 5.92 -16.84
N TRP A 297 11.27 5.96 -16.05
CA TRP A 297 10.05 6.71 -16.35
C TRP A 297 9.27 7.04 -15.07
N HIS A 298 8.28 7.91 -15.21
CA HIS A 298 7.30 8.18 -14.15
C HIS A 298 5.91 8.41 -14.74
N PHE A 299 4.90 8.25 -13.90
CA PHE A 299 3.54 8.72 -14.15
C PHE A 299 3.06 9.47 -12.91
N GLN A 300 2.71 10.75 -13.09
CA GLN A 300 2.17 11.57 -12.01
C GLN A 300 0.65 11.43 -11.97
N THR A 301 0.11 10.97 -10.83
CA THR A 301 -1.32 10.71 -10.65
C THR A 301 -2.10 11.96 -10.22
N ILE A 302 -1.44 12.96 -9.69
CA ILE A 302 -2.01 14.25 -9.30
C ILE A 302 -0.94 15.33 -9.47
N HIS A 303 -1.27 16.39 -10.20
CA HIS A 303 -0.45 17.59 -10.32
C HIS A 303 -0.72 18.53 -9.13
N HIS A 304 0.34 19.04 -8.47
CA HIS A 304 0.21 20.04 -7.42
C HIS A 304 -0.81 19.68 -6.34
N ASP A 305 -0.62 18.57 -5.66
CA ASP A 305 -1.59 18.01 -4.71
C ASP A 305 -1.86 18.94 -3.51
N LEU A 306 -3.14 19.24 -3.28
CA LEU A 306 -3.66 20.01 -2.15
C LEU A 306 -4.54 19.17 -1.21
N TRP A 307 -4.69 17.86 -1.46
CA TRP A 307 -5.71 16.99 -0.87
C TRP A 307 -5.14 15.77 -0.11
N ASP A 308 -3.81 15.54 -0.12
CA ASP A 308 -3.18 14.31 0.38
C ASP A 308 -3.68 13.05 -0.37
N HIS A 309 -3.88 13.17 -1.69
CA HIS A 309 -4.47 12.12 -2.53
C HIS A 309 -3.44 11.27 -3.28
N ASP A 310 -2.34 10.99 -2.65
CA ASP A 310 -1.21 10.19 -3.15
C ASP A 310 -1.56 8.72 -3.48
N PRO A 311 -0.68 8.00 -4.21
CA PRO A 311 -0.71 6.55 -4.34
C PRO A 311 -0.21 5.89 -3.03
N PRO A 312 -1.11 5.30 -2.20
CA PRO A 312 -0.76 4.89 -0.83
C PRO A 312 -0.26 3.46 -0.72
N ALA A 313 -0.16 2.73 -1.83
CA ALA A 313 0.18 1.32 -1.89
C ALA A 313 1.20 1.03 -2.99
N PRO A 314 1.99 -0.06 -2.86
CA PRO A 314 2.83 -0.50 -3.97
C PRO A 314 1.97 -0.87 -5.18
N PRO A 315 2.45 -0.63 -6.40
CA PRO A 315 1.82 -1.16 -7.60
C PRO A 315 1.73 -2.68 -7.58
N THR A 316 0.76 -3.24 -8.28
CA THR A 316 0.65 -4.69 -8.49
C THR A 316 0.90 -5.00 -9.95
N LEU A 317 1.78 -5.97 -10.25
CA LEU A 317 2.17 -6.30 -11.60
C LEU A 317 1.30 -7.43 -12.19
N PHE A 318 0.91 -7.28 -13.43
CA PHE A 318 0.17 -8.27 -14.23
C PHE A 318 0.35 -7.97 -15.72
N ASP A 319 -0.21 -8.81 -16.58
CA ASP A 319 -0.25 -8.56 -18.01
C ASP A 319 -1.68 -8.24 -18.45
N VAL A 320 -1.82 -7.30 -19.38
CA VAL A 320 -3.10 -6.89 -19.98
C VAL A 320 -3.13 -7.32 -21.43
N THR A 321 -4.16 -8.05 -21.84
CA THR A 321 -4.43 -8.30 -23.25
C THR A 321 -5.57 -7.38 -23.70
N TYR A 322 -5.22 -6.35 -24.46
CA TYR A 322 -6.16 -5.36 -24.95
C TYR A 322 -6.00 -5.17 -26.46
N ASN A 323 -7.10 -5.16 -27.21
CA ASN A 323 -7.10 -5.08 -28.69
C ASN A 323 -6.23 -6.16 -29.38
N GLY A 324 -6.05 -7.32 -28.76
CA GLY A 324 -5.26 -8.44 -29.30
C GLY A 324 -3.75 -8.35 -29.06
N GLU A 325 -3.29 -7.34 -28.33
CA GLU A 325 -1.92 -7.16 -27.89
C GLU A 325 -1.80 -7.42 -26.38
N THR A 326 -0.78 -8.16 -25.98
CA THR A 326 -0.45 -8.38 -24.56
C THR A 326 0.66 -7.42 -24.14
N THR A 327 0.34 -6.57 -23.18
CA THR A 327 1.21 -5.52 -22.65
C THR A 327 1.52 -5.81 -21.18
N PRO A 328 2.79 -5.79 -20.77
CA PRO A 328 3.13 -5.86 -19.36
C PRO A 328 2.61 -4.59 -18.66
N ALA A 329 1.84 -4.79 -17.60
CA ALA A 329 1.13 -3.72 -16.92
C ALA A 329 1.37 -3.70 -15.41
N LEU A 330 1.14 -2.56 -14.81
CA LEU A 330 0.97 -2.42 -13.37
C LEU A 330 -0.34 -1.68 -13.07
N GLY A 331 -0.97 -2.05 -11.95
CA GLY A 331 -2.13 -1.36 -11.41
C GLY A 331 -1.76 -0.62 -10.14
N VAL A 332 -2.16 0.65 -10.02
CA VAL A 332 -1.97 1.46 -8.82
C VAL A 332 -3.23 2.24 -8.48
N THR A 333 -3.65 2.16 -7.23
CA THR A 333 -4.75 2.96 -6.70
C THR A 333 -4.23 4.22 -6.02
N THR A 334 -5.05 5.27 -6.06
CA THR A 334 -4.78 6.54 -5.38
C THR A 334 -5.86 6.84 -4.34
N LYS A 335 -5.51 7.64 -3.34
CA LYS A 335 -6.48 8.14 -2.36
C LYS A 335 -7.61 8.95 -3.00
N SER A 336 -7.38 9.53 -4.17
CA SER A 336 -8.40 10.24 -4.96
C SER A 336 -9.54 9.36 -5.48
N GLY A 337 -9.44 8.03 -5.28
CA GLY A 337 -10.50 7.11 -5.64
C GLY A 337 -10.35 6.46 -7.01
N TYR A 338 -9.21 6.61 -7.65
CA TYR A 338 -8.96 6.05 -9.00
C TYR A 338 -8.00 4.86 -8.96
N LEU A 339 -8.12 4.01 -9.99
CA LEU A 339 -7.18 2.96 -10.35
C LEU A 339 -6.57 3.31 -11.71
N PHE A 340 -5.26 3.47 -11.75
CA PHE A 340 -4.50 3.62 -12.99
C PHE A 340 -3.90 2.28 -13.39
N ILE A 341 -4.00 1.91 -14.67
CA ILE A 341 -3.38 0.72 -15.25
C ILE A 341 -2.37 1.21 -16.28
N LEU A 342 -1.08 1.08 -15.94
CA LEU A 342 0.03 1.64 -16.69
C LEU A 342 0.84 0.54 -17.38
N ASN A 343 1.35 0.85 -18.57
CA ASN A 343 2.34 0.03 -19.26
C ASN A 343 3.69 0.08 -18.50
N ARG A 344 4.24 -1.07 -18.15
CA ARG A 344 5.53 -1.16 -17.44
C ARG A 344 6.74 -0.69 -18.26
N ASP A 345 6.64 -0.69 -19.60
CA ASP A 345 7.78 -0.30 -20.44
C ASP A 345 8.00 1.22 -20.46
N ASN A 346 6.97 2.04 -20.22
CA ASN A 346 7.06 3.49 -20.42
C ASN A 346 6.17 4.34 -19.48
N GLY A 347 5.38 3.72 -18.61
CA GLY A 347 4.46 4.42 -17.69
C GLY A 347 3.18 4.96 -18.34
N GLU A 348 2.94 4.73 -19.62
CA GLU A 348 1.73 5.22 -20.29
C GLU A 348 0.47 4.49 -19.81
N PRO A 349 -0.64 5.21 -19.52
CA PRO A 349 -1.92 4.59 -19.18
C PRO A 349 -2.49 3.77 -20.33
N ILE A 350 -2.70 2.45 -20.12
CA ILE A 350 -3.18 1.51 -21.17
C ILE A 350 -4.56 1.91 -21.69
N TYR A 351 -5.44 2.38 -20.81
CA TYR A 351 -6.79 2.83 -21.18
C TYR A 351 -6.90 4.34 -21.39
N GLY A 352 -5.77 5.05 -21.35
CA GLY A 352 -5.71 6.50 -21.46
C GLY A 352 -6.19 7.24 -20.21
N VAL A 353 -5.84 8.50 -20.15
CA VAL A 353 -6.32 9.49 -19.18
C VAL A 353 -6.87 10.71 -19.90
N THR A 354 -7.77 11.43 -19.24
CA THR A 354 -8.23 12.75 -19.69
C THR A 354 -7.73 13.80 -18.70
N GLU A 355 -6.97 14.76 -19.21
CA GLU A 355 -6.64 15.97 -18.45
C GLU A 355 -7.91 16.81 -18.28
N THR A 356 -8.47 16.77 -17.08
CA THR A 356 -9.76 17.36 -16.76
C THR A 356 -9.57 18.64 -15.97
N THR A 357 -10.15 19.75 -16.43
CA THR A 357 -10.14 21.03 -15.71
C THR A 357 -10.78 20.88 -14.34
N VAL A 358 -10.13 21.46 -13.31
CA VAL A 358 -10.57 21.42 -11.92
C VAL A 358 -10.84 22.82 -11.37
N PRO A 359 -11.65 22.94 -10.29
CA PRO A 359 -11.92 24.23 -9.65
C PRO A 359 -10.64 24.90 -9.16
N GLN A 360 -10.61 26.23 -9.23
CA GLN A 360 -9.46 27.01 -8.75
C GLN A 360 -9.59 27.35 -7.27
N SER A 361 -8.45 27.31 -6.56
CA SER A 361 -8.37 27.75 -5.17
C SER A 361 -8.66 29.25 -5.02
N ASN A 362 -9.28 29.62 -3.91
CA ASN A 362 -9.44 31.01 -3.47
C ASN A 362 -8.53 31.39 -2.29
N VAL A 363 -7.62 30.50 -1.90
CA VAL A 363 -6.62 30.76 -0.85
C VAL A 363 -5.59 31.74 -1.39
N PRO A 364 -5.29 32.85 -0.67
CA PRO A 364 -4.37 33.84 -1.19
C PRO A 364 -2.98 33.26 -1.50
N GLY A 365 -2.50 33.53 -2.72
CA GLY A 365 -1.19 33.05 -3.18
C GLY A 365 -1.17 31.59 -3.63
N GLU A 366 -2.29 30.87 -3.58
CA GLU A 366 -2.41 29.48 -4.05
C GLU A 366 -3.13 29.41 -5.41
N GLU A 367 -2.60 28.60 -6.30
CA GLU A 367 -3.23 28.27 -7.58
C GLU A 367 -3.36 26.76 -7.67
N THR A 368 -4.58 26.27 -7.91
CA THR A 368 -4.79 24.86 -8.25
C THR A 368 -4.21 24.60 -9.64
N PHE A 369 -3.50 23.49 -9.84
CA PHE A 369 -3.06 23.13 -11.19
C PHE A 369 -4.27 23.00 -12.11
N ALA A 370 -4.17 23.54 -13.33
CA ALA A 370 -5.33 23.78 -14.19
C ALA A 370 -6.13 22.50 -14.53
N THR A 371 -5.46 21.36 -14.62
CA THR A 371 -6.07 20.06 -14.95
C THR A 371 -5.53 18.97 -14.03
N GLN A 372 -6.27 17.87 -13.96
CA GLN A 372 -5.84 16.63 -13.29
C GLN A 372 -6.08 15.43 -14.19
N PRO A 373 -5.18 14.42 -14.16
CA PRO A 373 -5.31 13.20 -14.94
C PRO A 373 -6.40 12.30 -14.35
N ILE A 374 -7.49 12.12 -15.06
CA ILE A 374 -8.57 11.20 -14.70
C ILE A 374 -8.54 10.00 -15.66
N PRO A 375 -8.41 8.75 -15.16
CA PRO A 375 -8.39 7.58 -16.02
C PRO A 375 -9.72 7.44 -16.78
N MET A 376 -9.65 7.15 -18.07
CA MET A 376 -10.84 6.88 -18.89
C MET A 376 -11.51 5.57 -18.47
N LYS A 377 -10.70 4.60 -18.02
CA LYS A 377 -11.10 3.31 -17.46
C LYS A 377 -10.06 2.82 -16.43
N PRO A 378 -10.54 2.14 -15.39
CA PRO A 378 -11.93 1.99 -14.96
C PRO A 378 -12.52 3.30 -14.43
N GLY A 379 -13.84 3.33 -14.23
CA GLY A 379 -14.49 4.39 -13.47
C GLY A 379 -13.99 4.46 -12.01
N PRO A 380 -14.38 5.47 -11.24
CA PRO A 380 -13.87 5.65 -9.89
C PRO A 380 -14.25 4.49 -8.96
N MET A 381 -13.27 4.06 -8.15
CA MET A 381 -13.41 3.00 -7.16
C MET A 381 -14.09 3.49 -5.87
N ALA A 382 -14.16 4.79 -5.66
CA ALA A 382 -14.77 5.46 -4.51
C ALA A 382 -15.66 6.61 -4.95
N ARG A 383 -16.46 7.12 -4.02
CA ARG A 383 -17.22 8.37 -4.23
C ARG A 383 -16.24 9.54 -4.39
N VAL A 384 -16.36 10.29 -5.48
CA VAL A 384 -15.48 11.43 -5.82
C VAL A 384 -16.21 12.78 -5.83
N ASN A 385 -17.52 12.79 -5.51
CA ASN A 385 -18.33 14.01 -5.45
C ASN A 385 -19.42 13.91 -4.36
N TYR A 386 -20.06 15.02 -4.08
CA TYR A 386 -21.21 15.12 -3.18
C TYR A 386 -22.22 16.11 -3.70
N ASN A 387 -23.50 15.74 -3.63
CA ASN A 387 -24.64 16.62 -3.84
C ASN A 387 -25.49 16.66 -2.57
N PRO A 388 -26.26 17.73 -2.30
CA PRO A 388 -27.14 17.78 -1.12
C PRO A 388 -28.14 16.63 -1.03
N SER A 389 -28.54 16.03 -2.15
CA SER A 389 -29.39 14.84 -2.21
C SER A 389 -28.71 13.56 -1.73
N ASP A 390 -27.38 13.58 -1.58
CA ASP A 390 -26.61 12.47 -1.05
C ASP A 390 -26.59 12.42 0.47
N LEU A 391 -27.11 13.44 1.16
CA LEU A 391 -27.27 13.41 2.60
C LEU A 391 -28.15 12.23 3.00
N VAL A 392 -27.70 11.48 4.03
CA VAL A 392 -28.42 10.31 4.53
C VAL A 392 -29.82 10.68 5.06
N THR A 393 -30.79 9.83 4.81
CA THR A 393 -32.17 9.98 5.29
C THR A 393 -32.56 8.88 6.27
N ALA A 394 -33.68 9.03 6.95
CA ALA A 394 -34.22 8.02 7.85
C ALA A 394 -34.53 6.68 7.14
N GLN A 395 -34.78 6.70 5.82
CA GLN A 395 -35.02 5.51 5.02
C GLN A 395 -33.72 4.77 4.71
N ASP A 396 -32.60 5.48 4.63
CA ASP A 396 -31.29 4.88 4.35
C ASP A 396 -30.72 4.17 5.60
N THR A 397 -31.01 4.71 6.81
CA THR A 397 -30.44 4.19 8.08
C THR A 397 -31.45 4.26 9.24
N SER A 398 -31.43 5.35 10.03
CA SER A 398 -32.35 5.60 11.14
C SER A 398 -32.67 7.08 11.26
N GLU A 399 -33.79 7.42 11.95
CA GLU A 399 -34.19 8.80 12.18
C GLU A 399 -33.15 9.56 13.04
N GLU A 400 -32.59 8.90 14.06
CA GLU A 400 -31.55 9.48 14.92
C GLU A 400 -30.31 9.87 14.10
N HIS A 401 -29.82 8.96 13.27
CA HIS A 401 -28.67 9.21 12.40
C HIS A 401 -28.93 10.33 11.39
N ALA A 402 -30.06 10.29 10.70
CA ALA A 402 -30.44 11.30 9.71
C ALA A 402 -30.56 12.71 10.34
N ASN A 403 -31.13 12.81 11.54
CA ASN A 403 -31.26 14.08 12.26
C ASN A 403 -29.91 14.64 12.68
N ALA A 404 -29.01 13.78 13.23
CA ALA A 404 -27.66 14.18 13.62
C ALA A 404 -26.83 14.64 12.41
N CYS A 405 -26.94 13.94 11.28
CA CYS A 405 -26.27 14.33 10.03
C CYS A 405 -26.81 15.63 9.44
N SER A 406 -28.13 15.86 9.53
CA SER A 406 -28.75 17.12 9.11
C SER A 406 -28.28 18.30 9.95
N GLU A 407 -28.05 18.08 11.26
CA GLU A 407 -27.49 19.10 12.15
C GLU A 407 -26.01 19.38 11.82
N LEU A 408 -25.18 18.32 11.60
CA LEU A 408 -23.81 18.48 11.17
C LEU A 408 -23.72 19.26 9.86
N ALA A 409 -24.51 18.89 8.84
CA ALA A 409 -24.52 19.58 7.56
C ALA A 409 -24.93 21.05 7.70
N ARG A 410 -25.91 21.36 8.57
CA ARG A 410 -26.32 22.74 8.86
C ARG A 410 -25.23 23.52 9.59
N SER A 411 -24.54 22.90 10.54
CA SER A 411 -23.45 23.54 11.29
C SER A 411 -22.20 23.79 10.44
N ALA A 412 -22.03 23.03 9.35
CA ALA A 412 -20.96 23.25 8.38
C ALA A 412 -21.18 24.51 7.51
N GLY A 413 -22.39 25.08 7.53
CA GLY A 413 -22.74 26.23 6.69
C GLY A 413 -23.00 25.85 5.23
N SER A 414 -22.53 26.66 4.28
CA SER A 414 -22.59 26.34 2.87
C SER A 414 -21.53 25.30 2.52
N ILE A 415 -21.97 24.09 2.14
CA ILE A 415 -21.05 23.03 1.71
C ILE A 415 -20.64 23.26 0.25
N ASN A 416 -19.34 23.42 0.04
CA ASN A 416 -18.71 23.48 -1.26
C ASN A 416 -18.17 22.09 -1.67
N ASN A 417 -18.68 21.57 -2.81
CA ASN A 417 -18.12 20.41 -3.51
C ASN A 417 -18.46 20.54 -4.98
N ASP A 418 -17.48 20.89 -5.78
CA ASP A 418 -17.59 21.07 -7.23
C ASP A 418 -17.06 19.84 -8.01
N GLY A 419 -17.07 18.67 -7.38
CA GLY A 419 -16.62 17.41 -7.93
C GLY A 419 -15.23 16.99 -7.46
N PRO A 420 -14.55 16.09 -8.19
CA PRO A 420 -13.20 15.67 -7.87
C PRO A 420 -12.24 16.86 -7.78
N TYR A 421 -11.32 16.79 -6.83
CA TYR A 421 -10.28 17.83 -6.66
C TYR A 421 -10.83 19.23 -6.36
N THR A 422 -11.96 19.33 -5.63
CA THR A 422 -12.44 20.61 -5.07
C THR A 422 -11.43 21.14 -4.05
N PRO A 423 -10.86 22.35 -4.23
CA PRO A 423 -9.89 22.90 -3.29
C PRO A 423 -10.53 23.33 -1.98
N TRP A 424 -9.71 23.48 -0.94
CA TRP A 424 -10.15 23.98 0.35
C TRP A 424 -10.53 25.45 0.25
N VAL A 425 -11.76 25.81 0.64
CA VAL A 425 -12.20 27.21 0.66
C VAL A 425 -11.41 28.01 1.70
N TYR A 426 -11.10 29.27 1.39
CA TYR A 426 -10.46 30.18 2.32
C TYR A 426 -11.47 30.89 3.21
N ARG A 427 -11.22 30.91 4.52
CA ARG A 427 -11.96 31.68 5.51
C ARG A 427 -11.10 32.82 6.05
N SER A 428 -11.49 34.08 5.76
CA SER A 428 -10.77 35.27 6.21
C SER A 428 -11.16 35.74 7.61
N GLY A 429 -12.02 35.02 8.32
CA GLY A 429 -12.56 35.37 9.65
C GLY A 429 -13.95 34.76 9.87
N SER A 430 -14.67 35.29 10.86
CA SER A 430 -15.98 34.73 11.30
C SER A 430 -17.14 34.95 10.31
N GLU A 431 -16.94 35.63 9.20
CA GLU A 431 -18.02 36.00 8.25
C GLU A 431 -18.27 34.99 7.14
N SER A 432 -17.35 34.04 6.90
CA SER A 432 -17.52 33.00 5.89
C SER A 432 -18.01 31.71 6.53
N GLU A 433 -19.24 31.31 6.19
CA GLU A 433 -19.84 30.04 6.62
C GLU A 433 -19.63 28.92 5.58
N GLU A 434 -18.71 29.11 4.64
CA GLU A 434 -18.45 28.13 3.59
C GLU A 434 -17.46 27.06 4.05
N THR A 435 -17.74 25.78 3.74
CA THR A 435 -16.92 24.62 4.11
C THR A 435 -16.73 23.72 2.89
N THR A 436 -15.51 23.35 2.58
CA THR A 436 -15.25 22.30 1.60
C THR A 436 -15.62 20.94 2.22
N LEU A 437 -16.43 20.16 1.52
CA LEU A 437 -16.65 18.74 1.79
C LEU A 437 -15.92 17.93 0.71
N LEU A 438 -14.72 17.48 1.03
CA LEU A 438 -13.88 16.71 0.12
C LEU A 438 -14.33 15.24 0.03
N PHE A 439 -14.47 14.71 -1.20
CA PHE A 439 -14.64 13.29 -1.49
C PHE A 439 -13.66 12.80 -2.58
N PRO A 440 -12.96 11.65 -2.32
CA PRO A 440 -12.76 11.04 -1.02
C PRO A 440 -12.11 12.02 -0.05
N GLY A 441 -12.33 11.86 1.25
CA GLY A 441 -11.70 12.73 2.25
C GLY A 441 -10.20 12.48 2.38
N LEU A 442 -9.52 13.13 3.33
CA LEU A 442 -8.08 13.02 3.57
C LEU A 442 -7.57 11.59 3.79
N SER A 443 -8.44 10.69 4.28
CA SER A 443 -8.10 9.26 4.40
C SER A 443 -8.07 8.52 3.07
N GLY A 444 -8.58 9.12 2.02
CA GLY A 444 -8.71 8.53 0.70
C GLY A 444 -9.83 7.50 0.56
N GLY A 445 -10.09 7.09 -0.68
CA GLY A 445 -10.94 5.97 -1.04
C GLY A 445 -10.19 4.64 -0.87
N PRO A 446 -9.48 4.14 -1.89
CA PRO A 446 -8.45 3.12 -1.73
C PRO A 446 -7.32 3.61 -0.82
N ASN A 447 -6.66 2.69 -0.14
CA ASN A 447 -5.60 3.05 0.79
C ASN A 447 -4.46 2.01 0.74
N TRP A 448 -3.59 1.99 1.74
CA TRP A 448 -2.35 1.20 1.80
C TRP A 448 -2.51 -0.31 1.59
N GLY A 449 -3.70 -0.88 1.71
CA GLY A 449 -3.95 -2.29 1.44
C GLY A 449 -3.65 -2.70 0.00
N GLY A 450 -3.72 -1.76 -0.93
CA GLY A 450 -3.46 -2.00 -2.35
C GLY A 450 -4.53 -2.87 -3.02
N ILE A 451 -4.17 -3.43 -4.15
CA ILE A 451 -5.04 -4.31 -4.95
C ILE A 451 -4.53 -5.75 -4.90
N ALA A 452 -5.41 -6.72 -5.10
CA ALA A 452 -5.03 -8.12 -5.34
C ALA A 452 -5.37 -8.50 -6.79
N HIS A 453 -4.52 -9.29 -7.43
CA HIS A 453 -4.71 -9.73 -8.82
C HIS A 453 -4.94 -11.24 -8.89
N ASN A 454 -5.97 -11.65 -9.60
CA ASN A 454 -6.24 -13.05 -9.90
C ASN A 454 -5.77 -13.40 -11.32
N PRO A 455 -4.70 -14.17 -11.49
CA PRO A 455 -4.16 -14.48 -12.82
C PRO A 455 -5.07 -15.41 -13.65
N HIS A 456 -6.06 -16.07 -13.03
CA HIS A 456 -6.95 -17.00 -13.74
C HIS A 456 -8.07 -16.30 -14.50
N ASN A 457 -8.59 -15.19 -13.96
CA ASN A 457 -9.68 -14.43 -14.61
C ASN A 457 -9.26 -13.02 -15.05
N GLY A 458 -8.04 -12.60 -14.74
CA GLY A 458 -7.53 -11.27 -15.07
C GLY A 458 -8.16 -10.15 -14.24
N TYR A 459 -8.80 -10.45 -13.10
CA TYR A 459 -9.43 -9.43 -12.28
C TYR A 459 -8.47 -8.87 -11.22
N VAL A 460 -8.58 -7.57 -10.98
CA VAL A 460 -8.02 -6.93 -9.78
C VAL A 460 -9.15 -6.53 -8.83
N TYR A 461 -8.88 -6.68 -7.53
CA TYR A 461 -9.85 -6.40 -6.46
C TYR A 461 -9.40 -5.20 -5.67
N VAL A 462 -10.29 -4.21 -5.53
CA VAL A 462 -10.03 -2.93 -4.89
C VAL A 462 -11.04 -2.69 -3.79
N PHE A 463 -10.57 -2.58 -2.54
CA PHE A 463 -11.40 -2.07 -1.46
C PHE A 463 -11.25 -0.55 -1.38
N ALA A 464 -12.37 0.16 -1.25
CA ALA A 464 -12.41 1.61 -1.10
C ALA A 464 -13.38 2.04 0.00
N ALA A 465 -12.96 3.02 0.80
CA ALA A 465 -13.81 3.69 1.78
C ALA A 465 -14.43 4.95 1.16
N ASN A 466 -15.72 5.16 1.41
CA ASN A 466 -16.44 6.38 1.03
C ASN A 466 -16.64 7.24 2.28
N ILE A 467 -15.64 8.06 2.62
CA ILE A 467 -15.68 8.96 3.79
C ILE A 467 -15.32 10.35 3.33
N GLY A 468 -16.18 11.33 3.61
CA GLY A 468 -15.90 12.74 3.34
C GLY A 468 -15.13 13.42 4.48
N THR A 469 -14.43 14.50 4.14
CA THR A 469 -13.77 15.39 5.11
C THR A 469 -14.27 16.81 4.95
N LEU A 470 -14.70 17.42 6.06
CA LEU A 470 -15.05 18.84 6.18
C LEU A 470 -13.82 19.65 6.56
N GLY A 471 -13.55 20.75 5.84
CA GLY A 471 -12.43 21.62 6.16
C GLY A 471 -12.44 22.93 5.38
N TRP A 472 -11.50 23.82 5.77
CA TRP A 472 -11.24 25.10 5.13
C TRP A 472 -9.81 25.53 5.41
N MET A 473 -9.26 26.45 4.61
CA MET A 473 -8.01 27.12 4.90
C MET A 473 -8.26 28.40 5.69
N GLU A 474 -7.42 28.68 6.69
CA GLU A 474 -7.44 29.93 7.45
C GLU A 474 -6.02 30.43 7.69
N GLY A 475 -5.89 31.70 8.10
CA GLY A 475 -4.57 32.28 8.42
C GLY A 475 -3.90 31.51 9.55
N ALA A 476 -2.64 31.18 9.37
CA ALA A 476 -1.85 30.51 10.40
C ALA A 476 -1.47 31.48 11.55
N GLU A 477 -1.14 30.91 12.71
CA GLU A 477 -0.65 31.68 13.85
C GLU A 477 0.69 32.40 13.51
N PRO A 478 0.92 33.59 14.06
CA PRO A 478 2.17 34.32 13.83
C PRO A 478 3.42 33.49 14.19
N GLY A 479 4.32 33.35 13.24
CA GLY A 479 5.55 32.56 13.39
C GLY A 479 5.45 31.13 12.88
N SER A 480 4.34 30.74 12.27
CA SER A 480 4.21 29.47 11.54
C SER A 480 5.05 29.48 10.25
N ASP A 481 5.52 28.31 9.84
CA ASP A 481 6.31 28.14 8.61
C ASP A 481 5.51 28.49 7.33
N LEU A 482 4.19 28.31 7.37
CA LEU A 482 3.28 28.63 6.27
C LEU A 482 2.27 29.72 6.68
N PRO A 483 1.82 30.55 5.73
CA PRO A 483 0.86 31.63 6.02
C PRO A 483 -0.56 31.13 6.27
N TYR A 484 -0.88 29.92 5.81
CA TYR A 484 -2.21 29.32 5.92
C TYR A 484 -2.14 27.87 6.40
N VAL A 485 -3.17 27.45 7.14
CA VAL A 485 -3.30 26.10 7.71
C VAL A 485 -4.66 25.52 7.39
N LEU A 486 -4.70 24.22 7.17
CA LEU A 486 -5.95 23.48 7.01
C LEU A 486 -6.62 23.29 8.37
N SER A 487 -7.83 23.81 8.51
CA SER A 487 -8.67 23.79 9.69
C SER A 487 -10.01 23.12 9.40
N GLY A 488 -10.90 23.09 10.39
CA GLY A 488 -12.21 22.47 10.23
C GLY A 488 -13.03 22.48 11.52
N PRO A 489 -14.16 21.76 11.60
CA PRO A 489 -14.93 21.62 12.82
C PRO A 489 -14.06 21.14 13.99
N GLY A 490 -13.91 21.95 15.05
CA GLY A 490 -13.03 21.65 16.20
C GLY A 490 -11.54 21.94 15.94
N GLN A 491 -11.24 22.96 15.13
CA GLN A 491 -9.89 23.49 14.83
C GLN A 491 -8.99 22.51 14.06
N ARG A 492 -9.56 21.54 13.36
CA ARG A 492 -8.87 20.61 12.46
C ARG A 492 -9.86 20.02 11.48
N PRO A 493 -9.43 19.54 10.32
CA PRO A 493 -10.30 18.82 9.40
C PRO A 493 -11.07 17.70 10.11
N GLY A 494 -12.37 17.62 9.89
CA GLY A 494 -13.25 16.66 10.54
C GLY A 494 -13.91 15.72 9.54
N GLY A 495 -14.20 14.48 9.95
CA GLY A 495 -14.98 13.57 9.12
C GLY A 495 -16.42 14.07 8.94
N PHE A 496 -16.98 13.86 7.73
CA PHE A 496 -18.41 14.06 7.49
C PHE A 496 -19.18 12.85 8.03
N ASN A 497 -19.15 12.70 9.37
CA ASN A 497 -19.73 11.58 10.11
C ASN A 497 -20.15 12.01 11.51
N VAL A 498 -21.10 11.26 12.09
CA VAL A 498 -21.55 11.42 13.47
C VAL A 498 -21.35 10.11 14.24
N THR A 499 -21.39 10.20 15.57
CA THR A 499 -21.29 9.02 16.42
C THR A 499 -22.68 8.69 17.00
N ILE A 500 -23.20 7.53 16.68
CA ILE A 500 -24.48 7.00 17.19
C ILE A 500 -24.16 5.73 17.98
N ASN A 501 -24.57 5.68 19.24
CA ASN A 501 -24.33 4.54 20.14
C ASN A 501 -22.86 4.06 20.19
N GLY A 502 -21.90 5.01 20.11
CA GLY A 502 -20.47 4.70 20.12
C GLY A 502 -19.89 4.29 18.76
N GLN A 503 -20.71 4.18 17.72
CA GLN A 503 -20.29 3.83 16.38
C GLN A 503 -20.24 5.06 15.47
N SER A 504 -19.13 5.27 14.79
CA SER A 504 -18.99 6.33 13.76
C SER A 504 -19.77 5.94 12.50
N MET A 505 -20.64 6.84 12.04
CA MET A 505 -21.49 6.65 10.86
C MET A 505 -21.37 7.85 9.92
N PRO A 506 -20.94 7.64 8.66
CA PRO A 506 -20.85 8.69 7.65
C PRO A 506 -22.19 9.30 7.30
N CYS A 507 -22.21 10.60 6.99
CA CYS A 507 -23.44 11.34 6.76
C CYS A 507 -23.93 11.34 5.31
N GLN A 508 -23.17 10.81 4.37
CA GLN A 508 -23.69 10.54 3.04
C GLN A 508 -24.39 9.16 2.99
N LYS A 509 -25.28 9.00 2.02
CA LYS A 509 -25.93 7.71 1.76
C LYS A 509 -24.91 6.59 1.55
N PRO A 510 -25.18 5.36 2.01
CA PRO A 510 -24.36 4.20 1.71
C PRO A 510 -24.15 3.98 0.20
N PRO A 511 -23.10 3.24 -0.23
CA PRO A 511 -22.17 2.47 0.62
C PRO A 511 -21.05 3.33 1.22
N TRP A 512 -20.64 3.01 2.48
CA TRP A 512 -19.53 3.66 3.18
C TRP A 512 -18.19 2.94 3.02
N GLY A 513 -18.24 1.71 2.58
CA GLY A 513 -17.12 0.90 2.13
C GLY A 513 -17.59 -0.05 1.05
N GLN A 514 -16.77 -0.25 0.04
CA GLN A 514 -17.12 -1.08 -1.11
C GLN A 514 -15.92 -1.87 -1.62
N LEU A 515 -16.21 -3.03 -2.17
CA LEU A 515 -15.24 -3.88 -2.84
C LEU A 515 -15.62 -3.98 -4.31
N SER A 516 -14.66 -3.76 -5.18
CA SER A 516 -14.85 -3.78 -6.63
C SER A 516 -13.93 -4.82 -7.27
N ALA A 517 -14.41 -5.52 -8.29
CA ALA A 517 -13.59 -6.27 -9.22
C ALA A 517 -13.53 -5.53 -10.56
N VAL A 518 -12.33 -5.37 -11.07
CA VAL A 518 -12.06 -4.76 -12.37
C VAL A 518 -11.40 -5.81 -13.26
N ASP A 519 -11.96 -6.03 -14.44
CA ASP A 519 -11.32 -6.83 -15.48
C ASP A 519 -10.17 -6.04 -16.10
N THR A 520 -8.94 -6.51 -15.93
CA THR A 520 -7.75 -5.82 -16.42
C THR A 520 -7.61 -5.83 -17.94
N HIS A 521 -8.34 -6.70 -18.65
CA HIS A 521 -8.29 -6.79 -20.11
C HIS A 521 -9.28 -5.84 -20.82
N SER A 522 -10.34 -5.43 -20.13
CA SER A 522 -11.32 -4.46 -20.65
C SER A 522 -11.25 -3.09 -19.98
N GLY A 523 -10.66 -3.02 -18.78
CA GLY A 523 -10.68 -1.86 -17.92
C GLY A 523 -12.05 -1.56 -17.29
N GLU A 524 -13.00 -2.51 -17.31
CA GLU A 524 -14.35 -2.31 -16.80
C GLU A 524 -14.53 -2.89 -15.39
N ILE A 525 -15.37 -2.23 -14.58
CA ILE A 525 -15.82 -2.79 -13.30
C ILE A 525 -16.80 -3.93 -13.60
N VAL A 526 -16.43 -5.15 -13.22
CA VAL A 526 -17.26 -6.36 -13.42
C VAL A 526 -18.36 -6.46 -12.38
N TRP A 527 -17.99 -6.19 -11.12
CA TRP A 527 -18.93 -6.11 -10.01
C TRP A 527 -18.41 -5.14 -8.94
N GLN A 528 -19.34 -4.57 -8.19
CA GLN A 528 -19.07 -3.70 -7.07
C GLN A 528 -20.15 -3.91 -6.00
N ILE A 529 -19.74 -4.19 -4.76
CA ILE A 529 -20.63 -4.50 -3.66
C ILE A 529 -20.30 -3.64 -2.43
N PRO A 530 -21.30 -3.28 -1.61
CA PRO A 530 -21.05 -2.82 -0.25
C PRO A 530 -20.33 -3.91 0.54
N LEU A 531 -19.25 -3.56 1.26
CA LEU A 531 -18.55 -4.49 2.14
C LEU A 531 -18.63 -4.00 3.58
N GLY A 532 -19.20 -4.81 4.45
CA GLY A 532 -19.40 -4.52 5.86
C GLY A 532 -20.83 -4.12 6.21
N ILE A 533 -21.21 -4.38 7.45
CA ILE A 533 -22.55 -4.12 8.00
C ILE A 533 -22.51 -3.13 9.17
N THR A 534 -23.59 -2.37 9.33
CA THR A 534 -23.81 -1.53 10.51
C THR A 534 -24.83 -2.22 11.41
N GLU A 535 -24.34 -2.92 12.43
CA GLU A 535 -25.19 -3.53 13.45
C GLU A 535 -26.00 -2.45 14.21
N GLY A 536 -27.17 -2.82 14.68
CA GLY A 536 -28.06 -1.87 15.35
C GLY A 536 -29.01 -1.11 14.41
N LEU A 537 -28.77 -1.11 13.09
CA LEU A 537 -29.76 -0.67 12.10
C LEU A 537 -30.81 -1.78 11.87
N PRO A 538 -32.01 -1.42 11.36
CA PRO A 538 -32.99 -2.41 10.89
C PRO A 538 -32.35 -3.38 9.90
N ALA A 539 -32.72 -4.67 9.97
CA ALA A 539 -32.07 -5.74 9.21
C ALA A 539 -32.00 -5.48 7.68
N ASP A 540 -33.01 -4.83 7.13
CA ASP A 540 -33.10 -4.44 5.71
C ASP A 540 -32.16 -3.27 5.33
N ARG A 541 -31.46 -2.65 6.30
CA ARG A 541 -30.59 -1.47 6.10
C ARG A 541 -29.19 -1.66 6.69
N GLN A 542 -28.85 -2.85 7.17
CA GLN A 542 -27.53 -3.11 7.77
C GLN A 542 -26.40 -3.16 6.75
N LEU A 543 -26.68 -3.54 5.50
CA LEU A 543 -25.65 -3.63 4.44
C LEU A 543 -25.29 -2.23 3.93
N THR A 544 -24.65 -1.46 4.79
CA THR A 544 -24.22 -0.09 4.50
C THR A 544 -22.83 -0.02 3.87
N GLY A 545 -22.06 -1.12 3.87
CA GLY A 545 -20.62 -1.04 3.76
C GLY A 545 -20.01 -0.38 5.00
N ARG A 546 -18.75 -0.69 5.32
CA ARG A 546 -18.04 -0.11 6.46
C ARG A 546 -16.68 0.41 6.07
N PRO A 547 -16.21 1.51 6.67
CA PRO A 547 -14.88 2.04 6.39
C PRO A 547 -13.76 1.04 6.71
N GLY A 548 -12.69 1.08 5.91
CA GLY A 548 -11.52 0.25 6.07
C GLY A 548 -10.35 0.71 5.21
N ARG A 549 -9.23 -0.04 5.23
CA ARG A 549 -8.03 0.35 4.49
C ARG A 549 -7.22 -0.82 3.94
N ALA A 550 -7.44 -2.04 4.44
CA ALA A 550 -6.68 -3.22 4.04
C ALA A 550 -7.11 -3.72 2.65
N GLY A 551 -6.24 -4.46 2.01
CA GLY A 551 -6.50 -5.16 0.76
C GLY A 551 -6.92 -6.61 0.98
N ALA A 552 -7.12 -7.31 -0.13
CA ALA A 552 -7.53 -8.71 -0.17
C ALA A 552 -6.35 -9.66 -0.43
N LEU A 553 -6.61 -10.94 -0.16
CA LEU A 553 -5.88 -12.10 -0.62
C LEU A 553 -6.77 -12.88 -1.60
N VAL A 554 -6.21 -13.34 -2.72
CA VAL A 554 -6.87 -14.25 -3.66
C VAL A 554 -6.17 -15.60 -3.67
N THR A 555 -6.92 -16.69 -3.72
CA THR A 555 -6.39 -18.07 -3.76
C THR A 555 -6.66 -18.76 -5.09
N GLY A 556 -5.93 -19.86 -5.36
CA GLY A 556 -6.08 -20.69 -6.55
C GLY A 556 -7.46 -21.31 -6.71
N SER A 557 -8.21 -21.46 -5.62
CA SER A 557 -9.62 -21.89 -5.61
C SER A 557 -10.62 -20.80 -5.99
N ASN A 558 -10.12 -19.61 -6.41
CA ASN A 558 -10.94 -18.45 -6.74
C ASN A 558 -11.75 -17.89 -5.56
N LEU A 559 -11.21 -18.02 -4.35
CA LEU A 559 -11.72 -17.35 -3.15
C LEU A 559 -10.94 -16.06 -2.88
N LEU A 560 -11.67 -15.03 -2.43
CA LEU A 560 -11.13 -13.76 -2.01
C LEU A 560 -11.35 -13.59 -0.51
N PHE A 561 -10.25 -13.47 0.26
CA PHE A 561 -10.29 -13.25 1.71
C PHE A 561 -10.00 -11.78 2.04
N ILE A 562 -10.83 -11.18 2.89
CA ILE A 562 -10.68 -9.77 3.29
C ILE A 562 -11.27 -9.50 4.68
N GLY A 563 -10.51 -8.76 5.52
CA GLY A 563 -11.02 -8.16 6.76
C GLY A 563 -11.42 -6.70 6.53
N ALA A 564 -10.46 -5.84 6.33
CA ALA A 564 -10.54 -4.41 5.99
C ALA A 564 -11.47 -3.55 6.86
N THR A 565 -12.73 -3.94 6.98
CA THR A 565 -13.83 -3.14 7.51
C THR A 565 -13.85 -3.04 9.04
N ASP A 566 -14.42 -1.96 9.58
CA ASP A 566 -14.47 -1.70 11.03
C ASP A 566 -15.65 -2.38 11.77
N ASP A 567 -16.29 -3.34 11.10
CA ASP A 567 -17.31 -4.23 11.68
C ASP A 567 -16.73 -5.52 12.29
N ASN A 568 -15.40 -5.61 12.37
CA ASN A 568 -14.66 -6.72 12.97
C ASN A 568 -14.92 -8.09 12.30
N ARG A 569 -15.17 -8.12 10.98
CA ARG A 569 -15.47 -9.37 10.28
C ARG A 569 -14.36 -9.74 9.32
N PHE A 570 -14.03 -11.02 9.31
CA PHE A 570 -13.18 -11.63 8.28
C PHE A 570 -14.07 -12.44 7.33
N ARG A 571 -13.90 -12.25 6.03
CA ARG A 571 -14.81 -12.80 5.03
C ARG A 571 -14.08 -13.53 3.94
N ALA A 572 -14.70 -14.61 3.43
CA ALA A 572 -14.38 -15.22 2.16
C ALA A 572 -15.50 -14.94 1.15
N LEU A 573 -15.12 -14.52 -0.04
CA LEU A 573 -16.02 -14.21 -1.15
C LEU A 573 -15.67 -15.06 -2.36
N ASP A 574 -16.66 -15.35 -3.20
CA ASP A 574 -16.43 -15.80 -4.57
C ASP A 574 -15.81 -14.65 -5.38
N ALA A 575 -14.59 -14.85 -5.86
CA ALA A 575 -13.83 -13.82 -6.55
C ALA A 575 -14.45 -13.43 -7.91
N THR A 576 -15.28 -14.28 -8.53
CA THR A 576 -15.97 -14.00 -9.80
C THR A 576 -17.21 -13.13 -9.61
N THR A 577 -17.95 -13.32 -8.50
CA THR A 577 -19.28 -12.73 -8.32
C THR A 577 -19.36 -11.69 -7.22
N GLY A 578 -18.40 -11.70 -6.28
CA GLY A 578 -18.43 -10.88 -5.07
C GLY A 578 -19.40 -11.42 -3.99
N GLU A 579 -19.98 -12.61 -4.15
CA GLU A 579 -20.85 -13.25 -3.16
C GLU A 579 -20.05 -13.60 -1.89
N ILE A 580 -20.50 -13.15 -0.73
CA ILE A 580 -19.94 -13.55 0.56
C ILE A 580 -20.38 -14.99 0.85
N ILE A 581 -19.40 -15.90 0.98
CA ILE A 581 -19.64 -17.33 1.16
C ILE A 581 -19.45 -17.73 2.62
N TRP A 582 -18.49 -17.11 3.29
CA TRP A 582 -18.14 -17.38 4.68
C TRP A 582 -17.78 -16.10 5.39
N GLU A 583 -18.06 -16.04 6.68
CA GLU A 583 -17.78 -14.91 7.54
C GLU A 583 -17.49 -15.38 8.96
N ASP A 584 -16.43 -14.82 9.59
CA ASP A 584 -16.15 -14.97 11.01
C ASP A 584 -16.13 -13.61 11.71
N GLN A 585 -16.75 -13.55 12.90
CA GLN A 585 -16.80 -12.38 13.75
C GLN A 585 -15.61 -12.36 14.70
N MET A 586 -14.59 -11.58 14.38
CA MET A 586 -13.43 -11.40 15.24
C MET A 586 -13.73 -10.49 16.43
N GLU A 587 -12.95 -10.61 17.51
CA GLU A 587 -13.06 -9.71 18.66
C GLU A 587 -12.66 -8.27 18.32
N ARG A 588 -11.74 -8.10 17.37
CA ARG A 588 -11.19 -6.82 16.95
C ARG A 588 -11.11 -6.69 15.44
N ARG A 589 -10.90 -5.45 15.01
CA ARG A 589 -10.83 -5.08 13.60
C ARG A 589 -9.67 -5.75 12.88
N GLY A 590 -9.97 -6.47 11.79
CA GLY A 590 -9.00 -7.10 10.89
C GLY A 590 -8.44 -6.14 9.84
N ASN A 591 -7.85 -5.01 10.24
CA ASN A 591 -7.32 -4.01 9.32
C ASN A 591 -5.88 -4.31 8.90
N ALA A 592 -5.60 -5.55 8.50
CA ALA A 592 -4.34 -6.00 7.90
C ALA A 592 -4.63 -6.77 6.61
N ASN A 593 -3.65 -6.88 5.73
CA ASN A 593 -3.79 -7.73 4.55
C ASN A 593 -3.72 -9.20 4.98
N PRO A 594 -4.67 -10.05 4.58
CA PRO A 594 -4.58 -11.48 4.82
C PRO A 594 -3.41 -12.12 4.05
N MET A 595 -2.98 -13.28 4.53
CA MET A 595 -1.98 -14.10 3.85
C MET A 595 -2.34 -15.59 3.97
N THR A 596 -1.68 -16.44 3.18
CA THR A 596 -1.87 -17.89 3.23
C THR A 596 -0.58 -18.63 2.92
N PHE A 597 -0.41 -19.82 3.50
CA PHE A 597 0.70 -20.71 3.21
C PHE A 597 0.28 -22.17 3.34
N LEU A 598 1.07 -23.09 2.78
CA LEU A 598 0.94 -24.53 2.99
C LEU A 598 1.93 -24.97 4.08
N GLY A 599 1.41 -25.50 5.18
CA GLY A 599 2.23 -26.06 6.24
C GLY A 599 2.92 -27.37 5.83
N ASN A 600 4.00 -27.75 6.53
CA ASN A 600 4.68 -29.03 6.30
C ASN A 600 3.84 -30.26 6.69
N ASN A 601 2.72 -30.07 7.36
CA ASN A 601 1.66 -31.05 7.59
C ASN A 601 0.68 -31.16 6.41
N ASN A 602 0.97 -30.51 5.28
CA ASN A 602 0.19 -30.47 4.06
C ASN A 602 -1.23 -29.88 4.23
N LYS A 603 -1.43 -28.96 5.20
CA LYS A 603 -2.64 -28.16 5.37
C LYS A 603 -2.42 -26.72 4.95
N GLN A 604 -3.41 -26.15 4.25
CA GLN A 604 -3.45 -24.72 3.96
C GLN A 604 -3.91 -23.95 5.19
N TYR A 605 -3.18 -22.91 5.52
CA TYR A 605 -3.50 -21.94 6.58
C TYR A 605 -3.81 -20.58 5.96
N ILE A 606 -4.82 -19.90 6.49
CA ILE A 606 -5.21 -18.54 6.11
C ILE A 606 -5.13 -17.68 7.35
N LEU A 607 -4.44 -16.55 7.27
CA LEU A 607 -4.16 -15.71 8.42
C LEU A 607 -4.60 -14.26 8.23
N ILE A 608 -4.98 -13.65 9.34
CA ILE A 608 -5.24 -12.22 9.43
C ILE A 608 -4.77 -11.67 10.77
N THR A 609 -4.23 -10.45 10.77
CA THR A 609 -3.97 -9.71 12.00
C THR A 609 -5.18 -8.84 12.35
N ALA A 610 -5.81 -9.13 13.48
CA ALA A 610 -6.93 -8.39 14.04
C ALA A 610 -6.43 -7.48 15.19
N THR A 611 -5.98 -6.28 14.86
CA THR A 611 -5.44 -5.23 15.75
C THR A 611 -4.25 -5.70 16.59
N ASP A 612 -4.46 -6.56 17.57
CA ASP A 612 -3.45 -7.03 18.54
C ASP A 612 -3.30 -8.55 18.57
N THR A 613 -3.94 -9.24 17.65
CA THR A 613 -3.97 -10.70 17.61
C THR A 613 -3.79 -11.18 16.17
N LEU A 614 -2.79 -12.03 15.95
CA LEU A 614 -2.67 -12.80 14.73
C LEU A 614 -3.55 -14.05 14.87
N ILE A 615 -4.45 -14.27 13.92
CA ILE A 615 -5.39 -15.39 13.90
C ILE A 615 -5.10 -16.26 12.68
N SER A 616 -4.96 -17.55 12.89
CA SER A 616 -4.73 -18.55 11.84
C SER A 616 -5.92 -19.48 11.74
N TYR A 617 -6.45 -19.63 10.53
CA TYR A 617 -7.55 -20.53 10.19
C TYR A 617 -7.06 -21.70 9.35
N ALA A 618 -7.64 -22.88 9.54
CA ALA A 618 -7.38 -24.06 8.73
C ALA A 618 -8.62 -24.97 8.69
N LEU A 619 -8.64 -25.85 7.71
CA LEU A 619 -9.61 -26.95 7.69
C LEU A 619 -9.27 -27.98 8.79
N PRO A 620 -10.25 -28.70 9.34
CA PRO A 620 -10.08 -29.71 10.39
C PRO A 620 -9.06 -30.80 10.09
#